data_445141dfb78525c675723fff96954b8c
#
_entry.id   445141dfb78525c675723fff96954b8c
#
_cell.length_a   1.000
_cell.length_b   1.000
_cell.length_c   1.000
_cell.angle_alpha   90.00
_cell.angle_beta   90.00
_cell.angle_gamma   90.00
#
_symmetry.space_group_name_H-M   'P 1'
#
loop_
_entity.id
_entity.type
_entity.pdbx_description
1 polymer ?
#
loop_
_entity_poly.entity_id
_entity_poly.type
_entity_poly.pdbx_seq_one_letter_code
_entity_poly.pdbx_strand_id
1 'polypeptide(L)'
;MQICVFSKHFQDLNADQLGKTMAELGVKGVDLTVRKEGHVEPAKAADDLPRFRDALARHGVGITMLTTNITDVNEPTSKPIIETAAKLGVKFIKLGYWQNKGWGHYREQEKSAQQALAGLEPVLLANGVTAGFHVHSGEFIGLNANYIMRLIEGRNPKAIGVYYDIGHNTLEGGLGGWKQDLDLAKERLVMVALKNLAFYKKDNVKKGKYAWSWQVVPLSEGLADIPAFIGLLKKISFTGPISFHSEYQGEWSWRDLDSREMVDQTRIDLAYGRNLLEGAG
;
A
#
# COMPACT_ATOMS: atom_id res chain seq x y z
N MET A 1 1.62 16.00 -3.85
CA MET A 1 1.22 14.72 -3.22
C MET A 1 -0.27 14.48 -3.43
N GLN A 2 -0.69 13.27 -3.78
CA GLN A 2 -2.09 12.92 -4.03
C GLN A 2 -2.59 12.04 -2.89
N ILE A 3 -3.51 12.54 -2.08
CA ILE A 3 -4.09 11.77 -0.96
C ILE A 3 -5.16 10.83 -1.49
N CYS A 4 -5.08 9.56 -1.10
CA CYS A 4 -6.13 8.56 -1.31
C CYS A 4 -6.31 7.70 -0.06
N VAL A 5 -7.41 6.95 -0.02
CA VAL A 5 -7.71 6.01 1.06
C VAL A 5 -7.73 4.60 0.51
N PHE A 6 -7.11 3.68 1.23
CA PHE A 6 -7.11 2.26 0.89
C PHE A 6 -8.49 1.64 1.13
N SER A 7 -9.04 1.03 0.11
CA SER A 7 -10.42 0.57 0.12
C SER A 7 -10.66 -0.78 0.79
N LYS A 8 -9.61 -1.45 1.28
CA LYS A 8 -9.68 -2.80 1.84
C LYS A 8 -10.76 -2.98 2.92
N HIS A 9 -10.89 -2.02 3.83
CA HIS A 9 -11.83 -2.10 4.95
C HIS A 9 -13.20 -1.47 4.67
N PHE A 10 -13.45 -1.15 3.41
CA PHE A 10 -14.74 -0.66 2.91
C PHE A 10 -15.33 -1.61 1.87
N GLN A 11 -14.95 -2.90 1.89
CA GLN A 11 -15.36 -3.88 0.87
C GLN A 11 -16.84 -4.28 0.95
N ASP A 12 -17.51 -4.00 2.03
CA ASP A 12 -18.95 -4.08 2.20
C ASP A 12 -19.72 -2.99 1.44
N LEU A 13 -19.02 -1.90 1.04
CA LEU A 13 -19.60 -0.81 0.26
C LEU A 13 -19.51 -1.11 -1.24
N ASN A 14 -20.61 -0.96 -1.96
CA ASN A 14 -20.55 -0.95 -3.43
C ASN A 14 -19.87 0.33 -3.96
N ALA A 15 -19.63 0.41 -5.26
CA ALA A 15 -18.88 1.51 -5.87
C ALA A 15 -19.50 2.90 -5.61
N ASP A 16 -20.83 3.01 -5.63
CA ASP A 16 -21.53 4.27 -5.38
C ASP A 16 -21.45 4.68 -3.91
N GLN A 17 -21.67 3.74 -3.00
CA GLN A 17 -21.53 3.94 -1.56
C GLN A 17 -20.08 4.32 -1.18
N LEU A 18 -19.09 3.64 -1.76
CA LEU A 18 -17.67 3.98 -1.56
C LEU A 18 -17.37 5.41 -2.02
N GLY A 19 -17.85 5.79 -3.21
CA GLY A 19 -17.68 7.16 -3.74
C GLY A 19 -18.29 8.21 -2.81
N LYS A 20 -19.52 7.98 -2.32
CA LYS A 20 -20.19 8.86 -1.36
C LYS A 20 -19.40 8.97 -0.06
N THR A 21 -18.98 7.85 0.52
CA THR A 21 -18.19 7.82 1.77
C THR A 21 -16.87 8.58 1.62
N MET A 22 -16.13 8.38 0.51
CA MET A 22 -14.89 9.11 0.25
C MET A 22 -15.14 10.62 0.10
N ALA A 23 -16.19 11.03 -0.57
CA ALA A 23 -16.58 12.43 -0.70
C ALA A 23 -16.92 13.05 0.68
N GLU A 24 -17.65 12.35 1.55
CA GLU A 24 -17.96 12.76 2.93
C GLU A 24 -16.71 12.87 3.80
N LEU A 25 -15.68 12.06 3.55
CA LEU A 25 -14.35 12.16 4.16
C LEU A 25 -13.49 13.29 3.54
N GLY A 26 -14.00 13.98 2.53
CA GLY A 26 -13.27 15.01 1.80
C GLY A 26 -12.09 14.46 0.99
N VAL A 27 -12.14 13.19 0.57
CA VAL A 27 -11.08 12.52 -0.20
C VAL A 27 -11.47 12.46 -1.67
N LYS A 28 -10.55 12.84 -2.55
CA LYS A 28 -10.76 12.82 -4.01
C LYS A 28 -10.17 11.59 -4.71
N GLY A 29 -9.53 10.71 -3.98
CA GLY A 29 -8.85 9.56 -4.54
C GLY A 29 -9.05 8.28 -3.74
N VAL A 30 -9.08 7.14 -4.44
CA VAL A 30 -9.14 5.81 -3.85
C VAL A 30 -7.92 4.98 -4.28
N ASP A 31 -7.33 4.27 -3.33
CA ASP A 31 -6.46 3.13 -3.57
C ASP A 31 -7.37 1.89 -3.64
N LEU A 32 -7.75 1.51 -4.87
CA LEU A 32 -8.80 0.52 -5.11
C LEU A 32 -8.24 -0.90 -5.14
N THR A 33 -8.86 -1.81 -4.39
CA THR A 33 -8.47 -3.22 -4.38
C THR A 33 -8.93 -3.95 -5.65
N VAL A 34 -7.96 -4.48 -6.41
CA VAL A 34 -8.14 -5.35 -7.59
C VAL A 34 -7.48 -6.68 -7.31
N ARG A 35 -8.13 -7.50 -6.54
CA ARG A 35 -7.63 -8.80 -6.07
C ARG A 35 -8.79 -9.70 -5.68
N LYS A 36 -8.51 -10.99 -5.46
CA LYS A 36 -9.52 -11.92 -4.91
C LYS A 36 -10.13 -11.32 -3.64
N GLU A 37 -11.43 -11.36 -3.54
CA GLU A 37 -12.21 -10.78 -2.43
C GLU A 37 -11.98 -9.26 -2.26
N GLY A 38 -11.54 -8.58 -3.30
CA GLY A 38 -11.45 -7.11 -3.35
C GLY A 38 -12.71 -6.50 -3.96
N HIS A 39 -12.71 -5.17 -4.12
CA HIS A 39 -13.81 -4.48 -4.80
C HIS A 39 -13.95 -4.90 -6.27
N VAL A 40 -12.85 -5.25 -6.91
CA VAL A 40 -12.81 -5.74 -8.28
C VAL A 40 -12.06 -7.06 -8.31
N GLU A 41 -12.73 -8.10 -8.78
CA GLU A 41 -12.09 -9.39 -9.04
C GLU A 41 -11.14 -9.30 -10.24
N PRO A 42 -9.90 -9.85 -10.14
CA PRO A 42 -8.90 -9.75 -11.21
C PRO A 42 -9.38 -10.16 -12.59
N ALA A 43 -10.14 -11.25 -12.68
CA ALA A 43 -10.67 -11.77 -13.94
C ALA A 43 -11.73 -10.86 -14.58
N LYS A 44 -12.32 -9.94 -13.82
CA LYS A 44 -13.34 -8.98 -14.27
C LYS A 44 -12.80 -7.55 -14.39
N ALA A 45 -11.51 -7.35 -14.21
CA ALA A 45 -10.92 -6.01 -14.15
C ALA A 45 -11.24 -5.16 -15.41
N ALA A 46 -11.22 -5.77 -16.60
CA ALA A 46 -11.50 -5.06 -17.85
C ALA A 46 -12.92 -4.48 -17.91
N ASP A 47 -13.91 -5.18 -17.33
CA ASP A 47 -15.32 -4.79 -17.34
C ASP A 47 -15.70 -3.94 -16.14
N ASP A 48 -15.21 -4.30 -14.95
CA ASP A 48 -15.68 -3.73 -13.70
C ASP A 48 -14.91 -2.44 -13.31
N LEU A 49 -13.61 -2.30 -13.65
CA LEU A 49 -12.86 -1.08 -13.35
C LEU A 49 -13.47 0.18 -14.01
N PRO A 50 -13.90 0.16 -15.30
CA PRO A 50 -14.58 1.30 -15.89
C PRO A 50 -15.87 1.67 -15.15
N ARG A 51 -16.67 0.67 -14.76
CA ARG A 51 -17.93 0.88 -14.00
C ARG A 51 -17.66 1.47 -12.62
N PHE A 52 -16.62 0.97 -11.95
CA PHE A 52 -16.18 1.50 -10.66
C PHE A 52 -15.74 2.95 -10.77
N ARG A 53 -14.87 3.27 -11.76
CA ARG A 53 -14.44 4.64 -12.04
C ARG A 53 -15.63 5.58 -12.25
N ASP A 54 -16.62 5.17 -13.05
CA ASP A 54 -17.78 5.99 -13.38
C ASP A 54 -18.67 6.21 -12.15
N ALA A 55 -18.83 5.19 -11.30
CA ALA A 55 -19.55 5.31 -10.04
C ALA A 55 -18.87 6.28 -9.07
N LEU A 56 -17.58 6.16 -8.87
CA LEU A 56 -16.79 7.07 -8.03
C LEU A 56 -16.83 8.51 -8.56
N ALA A 57 -16.75 8.68 -9.89
CA ALA A 57 -16.73 10.00 -10.53
C ALA A 57 -18.02 10.81 -10.28
N ARG A 58 -19.19 10.16 -10.11
CA ARG A 58 -20.45 10.83 -9.73
C ARG A 58 -20.35 11.57 -8.40
N HIS A 59 -19.44 11.17 -7.54
CA HIS A 59 -19.16 11.80 -6.25
C HIS A 59 -17.89 12.67 -6.26
N GLY A 60 -17.31 12.94 -7.43
CA GLY A 60 -16.08 13.72 -7.56
C GLY A 60 -14.83 12.99 -7.06
N VAL A 61 -14.88 11.66 -7.00
CA VAL A 61 -13.79 10.78 -6.54
C VAL A 61 -13.20 10.02 -7.73
N GLY A 62 -11.88 9.90 -7.79
CA GLY A 62 -11.18 9.13 -8.82
C GLY A 62 -10.43 7.93 -8.25
N ILE A 63 -9.96 7.05 -9.13
CA ILE A 63 -9.04 5.96 -8.77
C ILE A 63 -7.63 6.53 -8.87
N THR A 64 -6.93 6.68 -7.73
CA THR A 64 -5.56 7.19 -7.68
C THR A 64 -4.54 6.11 -7.99
N MET A 65 -4.76 4.92 -7.46
CA MET A 65 -3.92 3.74 -7.66
C MET A 65 -4.72 2.46 -7.47
N LEU A 66 -4.16 1.34 -7.93
CA LEU A 66 -4.74 0.01 -7.72
C LEU A 66 -3.87 -0.81 -6.78
N THR A 67 -4.46 -1.41 -5.76
CA THR A 67 -3.82 -2.47 -4.98
C THR A 67 -4.14 -3.82 -5.59
N THR A 68 -3.12 -4.47 -6.18
CA THR A 68 -3.25 -5.74 -6.92
C THR A 68 -2.46 -6.87 -6.26
N ASN A 69 -2.64 -8.09 -6.78
CA ASN A 69 -1.83 -9.27 -6.44
C ASN A 69 -0.91 -9.70 -7.59
N ILE A 70 -0.64 -8.83 -8.56
CA ILE A 70 0.25 -9.12 -9.69
C ILE A 70 1.65 -9.41 -9.19
N THR A 71 2.17 -10.62 -9.49
CA THR A 71 3.55 -11.05 -9.22
C THR A 71 4.27 -11.55 -10.45
N ASP A 72 3.54 -11.97 -11.49
CA ASP A 72 4.09 -12.49 -12.74
C ASP A 72 3.28 -11.97 -13.94
N VAL A 73 3.96 -11.54 -14.98
CA VAL A 73 3.37 -11.08 -16.24
C VAL A 73 2.62 -12.18 -17.00
N ASN A 74 2.97 -13.44 -16.74
CA ASN A 74 2.36 -14.62 -17.39
C ASN A 74 1.04 -15.04 -16.72
N GLU A 75 0.69 -14.51 -15.57
CA GLU A 75 -0.64 -14.73 -14.98
C GLU A 75 -1.71 -14.11 -15.90
N PRO A 76 -2.80 -14.84 -16.22
CA PRO A 76 -3.80 -14.41 -17.20
C PRO A 76 -4.42 -13.03 -16.93
N THR A 77 -4.46 -12.60 -15.66
CA THR A 77 -5.07 -11.35 -15.22
C THR A 77 -4.11 -10.17 -15.19
N SER A 78 -2.79 -10.40 -15.22
CA SER A 78 -1.79 -9.34 -15.02
C SER A 78 -1.83 -8.28 -16.12
N LYS A 79 -1.73 -8.69 -17.39
CA LYS A 79 -1.78 -7.76 -18.52
C LYS A 79 -3.13 -7.03 -18.64
N PRO A 80 -4.30 -7.72 -18.57
CA PRO A 80 -5.59 -7.03 -18.60
C PRO A 80 -5.75 -5.96 -17.52
N ILE A 81 -5.27 -6.20 -16.29
CA ILE A 81 -5.33 -5.19 -15.22
C ILE A 81 -4.45 -3.98 -15.56
N ILE A 82 -3.20 -4.20 -16.00
CA ILE A 82 -2.26 -3.11 -16.35
C ILE A 82 -2.80 -2.28 -17.51
N GLU A 83 -3.26 -2.92 -18.57
CA GLU A 83 -3.82 -2.26 -19.74
C GLU A 83 -5.09 -1.47 -19.44
N THR A 84 -5.96 -2.04 -18.59
CA THR A 84 -7.19 -1.35 -18.16
C THR A 84 -6.86 -0.15 -17.26
N ALA A 85 -5.92 -0.29 -16.33
CA ALA A 85 -5.42 0.83 -15.52
C ALA A 85 -4.94 1.98 -16.43
N ALA A 86 -4.11 1.67 -17.43
CA ALA A 86 -3.61 2.66 -18.39
C ALA A 86 -4.74 3.35 -19.17
N LYS A 87 -5.71 2.60 -19.71
CA LYS A 87 -6.88 3.13 -20.43
C LYS A 87 -7.73 4.07 -19.56
N LEU A 88 -7.77 3.83 -18.26
CA LEU A 88 -8.49 4.65 -17.29
C LEU A 88 -7.66 5.82 -16.74
N GLY A 89 -6.41 5.97 -17.16
CA GLY A 89 -5.50 7.01 -16.68
C GLY A 89 -4.91 6.75 -15.30
N VAL A 90 -5.07 5.53 -14.75
CA VAL A 90 -4.48 5.13 -13.47
C VAL A 90 -3.02 4.76 -13.70
N LYS A 91 -2.11 5.56 -13.14
CA LYS A 91 -0.67 5.44 -13.39
C LYS A 91 0.09 4.58 -12.39
N PHE A 92 -0.53 4.22 -11.28
CA PHE A 92 0.15 3.53 -10.18
C PHE A 92 -0.57 2.24 -9.82
N ILE A 93 0.20 1.15 -9.68
CA ILE A 93 -0.30 -0.11 -9.17
C ILE A 93 0.61 -0.64 -8.06
N LYS A 94 0.05 -1.21 -7.00
CA LYS A 94 0.79 -1.97 -6.00
C LYS A 94 0.88 -3.41 -6.46
N LEU A 95 2.09 -3.99 -6.48
CA LEU A 95 2.35 -5.40 -6.82
C LEU A 95 1.86 -6.36 -5.72
N GLY A 96 1.70 -7.62 -6.06
CA GLY A 96 1.47 -8.70 -5.12
C GLY A 96 2.65 -8.95 -4.19
N TYR A 97 2.52 -9.96 -3.34
CA TYR A 97 3.58 -10.36 -2.41
C TYR A 97 4.18 -11.70 -2.82
N TRP A 98 5.52 -11.80 -2.74
CA TRP A 98 6.24 -13.05 -2.88
C TRP A 98 6.40 -13.69 -1.51
N GLN A 99 5.77 -14.86 -1.32
CA GLN A 99 5.82 -15.61 -0.06
C GLN A 99 7.25 -16.06 0.25
N ASN A 100 7.65 -15.95 1.52
CA ASN A 100 8.89 -16.53 2.01
C ASN A 100 8.72 -18.06 2.20
N LYS A 101 9.53 -18.84 1.50
CA LYS A 101 9.53 -20.32 1.58
C LYS A 101 10.27 -20.85 2.80
N GLY A 102 10.74 -19.96 3.69
CA GLY A 102 11.46 -20.30 4.91
C GLY A 102 12.99 -20.36 4.75
N TRP A 103 13.63 -20.90 5.77
CA TRP A 103 15.09 -20.95 5.88
C TRP A 103 15.74 -21.70 4.72
N GLY A 104 16.82 -21.13 4.20
CA GLY A 104 17.62 -21.74 3.13
C GLY A 104 17.18 -21.39 1.70
N HIS A 105 15.98 -20.82 1.51
CA HIS A 105 15.40 -20.56 0.18
C HIS A 105 15.53 -19.10 -0.29
N TYR A 106 16.04 -18.19 0.55
CA TYR A 106 15.98 -16.75 0.25
C TYR A 106 16.64 -16.37 -1.08
N ARG A 107 17.83 -16.89 -1.38
CA ARG A 107 18.56 -16.56 -2.62
C ARG A 107 17.85 -17.03 -3.88
N GLU A 108 17.22 -18.19 -3.84
CA GLU A 108 16.41 -18.72 -4.95
C GLU A 108 15.18 -17.84 -5.18
N GLN A 109 14.50 -17.45 -4.08
CA GLN A 109 13.33 -16.60 -4.13
C GLN A 109 13.66 -15.17 -4.60
N GLU A 110 14.77 -14.60 -4.14
CA GLU A 110 15.28 -13.31 -4.59
C GLU A 110 15.46 -13.31 -6.11
N LYS A 111 16.15 -14.34 -6.64
CA LYS A 111 16.36 -14.50 -8.09
C LYS A 111 15.03 -14.66 -8.86
N SER A 112 14.12 -15.47 -8.33
CA SER A 112 12.80 -15.68 -8.94
C SER A 112 11.98 -14.38 -8.99
N ALA A 113 11.96 -13.61 -7.92
CA ALA A 113 11.28 -12.31 -7.88
C ALA A 113 11.91 -11.30 -8.85
N GLN A 114 13.24 -11.24 -8.93
CA GLN A 114 13.95 -10.39 -9.89
C GLN A 114 13.60 -10.74 -11.33
N GLN A 115 13.49 -12.04 -11.67
CA GLN A 115 13.07 -12.50 -12.99
C GLN A 115 11.62 -12.11 -13.30
N ALA A 116 10.70 -12.27 -12.35
CA ALA A 116 9.30 -11.87 -12.49
C ALA A 116 9.17 -10.35 -12.72
N LEU A 117 9.90 -9.54 -11.95
CA LEU A 117 9.97 -8.10 -12.12
C LEU A 117 10.53 -7.71 -13.50
N ALA A 118 11.55 -8.41 -13.99
CA ALA A 118 12.09 -8.21 -15.34
C ALA A 118 11.05 -8.49 -16.43
N GLY A 119 10.20 -9.49 -16.24
CA GLY A 119 9.09 -9.79 -17.16
C GLY A 119 7.97 -8.76 -17.14
N LEU A 120 7.68 -8.16 -15.98
CA LEU A 120 6.67 -7.11 -15.84
C LEU A 120 7.11 -5.77 -16.43
N GLU A 121 8.38 -5.43 -16.35
CA GLU A 121 8.94 -4.12 -16.72
C GLU A 121 8.54 -3.65 -18.15
N PRO A 122 8.69 -4.45 -19.23
CA PRO A 122 8.33 -3.99 -20.58
C PRO A 122 6.83 -3.70 -20.74
N VAL A 123 5.96 -4.48 -20.07
CA VAL A 123 4.50 -4.25 -20.14
C VAL A 123 4.12 -2.98 -19.40
N LEU A 124 4.72 -2.72 -18.24
CA LEU A 124 4.51 -1.51 -17.46
C LEU A 124 4.95 -0.26 -18.25
N LEU A 125 6.13 -0.30 -18.86
CA LEU A 125 6.65 0.80 -19.70
C LEU A 125 5.77 1.06 -20.91
N ALA A 126 5.34 0.02 -21.62
CA ALA A 126 4.48 0.15 -22.80
C ALA A 126 3.12 0.78 -22.47
N ASN A 127 2.64 0.61 -21.27
CA ASN A 127 1.36 1.14 -20.78
C ASN A 127 1.49 2.46 -19.99
N GLY A 128 2.70 2.94 -19.71
CA GLY A 128 2.93 4.14 -18.89
C GLY A 128 2.44 3.98 -17.44
N VAL A 129 2.44 2.75 -16.92
CA VAL A 129 2.05 2.41 -15.55
C VAL A 129 3.29 2.12 -14.72
N THR A 130 3.34 2.68 -13.53
CA THR A 130 4.42 2.45 -12.56
C THR A 130 3.94 1.49 -11.46
N ALA A 131 4.67 0.42 -11.27
CA ALA A 131 4.40 -0.56 -10.21
C ALA A 131 5.23 -0.27 -8.97
N GLY A 132 4.60 -0.29 -7.79
CA GLY A 132 5.27 -0.21 -6.50
C GLY A 132 5.41 -1.57 -5.84
N PHE A 133 6.64 -1.94 -5.50
CA PHE A 133 6.89 -3.07 -4.62
C PHE A 133 6.64 -2.61 -3.18
N HIS A 134 5.64 -3.20 -2.53
CA HIS A 134 5.17 -2.77 -1.22
C HIS A 134 6.01 -3.35 -0.08
N VAL A 135 6.51 -2.50 0.81
CA VAL A 135 7.08 -2.90 2.10
C VAL A 135 5.97 -3.52 2.95
N HIS A 136 6.14 -4.77 3.39
CA HIS A 136 5.13 -5.45 4.18
C HIS A 136 5.73 -6.45 5.16
N SER A 137 5.32 -6.37 6.43
CA SER A 137 5.71 -7.31 7.48
C SER A 137 5.10 -8.69 7.30
N GLY A 138 5.73 -9.71 7.86
CA GLY A 138 5.25 -11.08 7.85
C GLY A 138 6.10 -12.02 7.00
N GLU A 139 5.50 -13.09 6.53
CA GLU A 139 6.23 -14.15 5.80
C GLU A 139 6.34 -13.86 4.29
N PHE A 140 6.90 -12.68 3.97
CA PHE A 140 7.13 -12.23 2.59
C PHE A 140 8.60 -11.86 2.39
N ILE A 141 9.06 -11.82 1.12
CA ILE A 141 10.32 -11.16 0.80
C ILE A 141 10.06 -9.66 0.58
N GLY A 142 11.04 -8.81 0.88
CA GLY A 142 10.84 -7.35 0.79
C GLY A 142 10.22 -6.74 2.04
N LEU A 143 10.64 -7.21 3.23
CA LEU A 143 10.14 -6.75 4.53
C LEU A 143 10.38 -5.26 4.80
N ASN A 144 11.46 -4.71 4.27
CA ASN A 144 11.79 -3.30 4.37
C ASN A 144 12.34 -2.77 3.03
N ALA A 145 12.50 -1.46 2.93
CA ALA A 145 12.92 -0.84 1.67
C ALA A 145 14.33 -1.26 1.22
N ASN A 146 15.24 -1.59 2.12
CA ASN A 146 16.57 -2.08 1.77
C ASN A 146 16.49 -3.42 0.99
N TYR A 147 15.66 -4.36 1.44
CA TYR A 147 15.43 -5.60 0.69
C TYR A 147 14.79 -5.34 -0.67
N ILE A 148 13.82 -4.43 -0.74
CA ILE A 148 13.16 -4.09 -2.00
C ILE A 148 14.16 -3.47 -2.98
N MET A 149 15.04 -2.58 -2.53
CA MET A 149 16.05 -1.96 -3.40
C MET A 149 16.96 -2.99 -4.07
N ARG A 150 17.27 -4.09 -3.38
CA ARG A 150 18.00 -5.23 -3.99
C ARG A 150 17.17 -5.99 -5.02
N LEU A 151 15.86 -6.17 -4.75
CA LEU A 151 14.96 -6.89 -5.66
C LEU A 151 14.74 -6.12 -6.96
N ILE A 152 14.66 -4.79 -6.89
CA ILE A 152 14.42 -3.92 -8.04
C ILE A 152 15.70 -3.37 -8.68
N GLU A 153 16.88 -3.86 -8.25
CA GLU A 153 18.15 -3.45 -8.84
C GLU A 153 18.16 -3.67 -10.37
N GLY A 154 18.65 -2.67 -11.10
CA GLY A 154 18.68 -2.69 -12.57
C GLY A 154 17.32 -2.51 -13.25
N ARG A 155 16.20 -2.35 -12.52
CA ARG A 155 14.88 -2.07 -13.11
C ARG A 155 14.73 -0.59 -13.41
N ASN A 156 13.99 -0.28 -14.49
CA ASN A 156 13.69 1.09 -14.87
C ASN A 156 12.80 1.77 -13.80
N PRO A 157 13.20 2.92 -13.22
CA PRO A 157 12.44 3.62 -12.20
C PRO A 157 11.05 4.11 -12.66
N LYS A 158 10.83 4.26 -13.98
CA LYS A 158 9.52 4.59 -14.53
C LYS A 158 8.56 3.40 -14.54
N ALA A 159 9.09 2.17 -14.46
CA ALA A 159 8.28 0.96 -14.43
C ALA A 159 8.08 0.43 -13.01
N ILE A 160 9.16 0.35 -12.23
CA ILE A 160 9.14 -0.33 -10.93
C ILE A 160 9.89 0.52 -9.90
N GLY A 161 9.22 0.80 -8.78
CA GLY A 161 9.79 1.51 -7.64
C GLY A 161 9.32 0.95 -6.31
N VAL A 162 9.60 1.69 -5.26
CA VAL A 162 9.25 1.33 -3.88
C VAL A 162 7.90 1.94 -3.50
N TYR A 163 7.00 1.12 -3.02
CA TYR A 163 5.82 1.53 -2.27
C TYR A 163 6.15 1.44 -0.78
N TYR A 164 6.48 2.58 -0.20
CA TYR A 164 6.99 2.67 1.16
C TYR A 164 5.85 2.75 2.17
N ASP A 165 5.67 1.72 2.97
CA ASP A 165 4.76 1.73 4.12
C ASP A 165 5.57 2.04 5.38
N ILE A 166 5.35 3.22 5.97
CA ILE A 166 6.11 3.67 7.12
C ILE A 166 5.86 2.80 8.36
N GLY A 167 4.65 2.30 8.56
CA GLY A 167 4.34 1.42 9.68
C GLY A 167 5.10 0.10 9.58
N HIS A 168 4.97 -0.59 8.44
CA HIS A 168 5.69 -1.84 8.22
C HIS A 168 7.21 -1.65 8.22
N ASN A 169 7.71 -0.59 7.60
CA ASN A 169 9.16 -0.35 7.59
C ASN A 169 9.69 -0.02 8.99
N THR A 170 8.94 0.67 9.84
CA THR A 170 9.31 0.90 11.24
C THR A 170 9.30 -0.41 12.03
N LEU A 171 8.33 -1.29 11.80
CA LEU A 171 8.26 -2.58 12.47
C LEU A 171 9.47 -3.47 12.13
N GLU A 172 9.83 -3.58 10.86
CA GLU A 172 10.89 -4.47 10.35
C GLU A 172 12.28 -3.85 10.36
N GLY A 173 12.39 -2.53 10.26
CA GLY A 173 13.66 -1.78 10.29
C GLY A 173 14.00 -1.19 11.65
N GLY A 174 13.04 -1.18 12.58
CA GLY A 174 13.17 -0.56 13.89
C GLY A 174 13.09 0.96 13.89
N LEU A 175 13.12 1.55 15.08
CA LEU A 175 12.89 2.99 15.29
C LEU A 175 13.90 3.92 14.61
N GLY A 176 15.09 3.43 14.32
CA GLY A 176 16.14 4.21 13.62
C GLY A 176 16.31 3.80 12.15
N GLY A 177 16.08 2.54 11.84
CA GLY A 177 16.38 1.97 10.51
C GLY A 177 15.50 2.52 9.41
N TRP A 178 14.24 2.84 9.70
CA TRP A 178 13.32 3.37 8.70
C TRP A 178 13.82 4.65 7.99
N LYS A 179 14.58 5.50 8.70
CA LYS A 179 15.18 6.72 8.09
C LYS A 179 16.26 6.37 7.08
N GLN A 180 17.10 5.37 7.40
CA GLN A 180 18.16 4.90 6.51
C GLN A 180 17.55 4.21 5.28
N ASP A 181 16.52 3.40 5.48
CA ASP A 181 15.78 2.74 4.41
C ASP A 181 15.10 3.74 3.48
N LEU A 182 14.52 4.83 4.03
CA LEU A 182 13.92 5.89 3.23
C LEU A 182 14.98 6.65 2.44
N ASP A 183 16.12 6.98 3.05
CA ASP A 183 17.23 7.66 2.37
C ASP A 183 17.78 6.83 1.22
N LEU A 184 17.93 5.52 1.41
CA LEU A 184 18.33 4.58 0.37
C LEU A 184 17.30 4.51 -0.78
N ALA A 185 16.01 4.51 -0.44
CA ALA A 185 14.93 4.30 -1.41
C ALA A 185 14.41 5.59 -2.07
N LYS A 186 14.81 6.78 -1.62
CA LYS A 186 14.22 8.08 -2.02
C LYS A 186 14.13 8.30 -3.52
N GLU A 187 15.16 7.91 -4.29
CA GLU A 187 15.19 8.04 -5.76
C GLU A 187 14.29 7.02 -6.49
N ARG A 188 13.80 6.02 -5.77
CA ARG A 188 12.96 4.96 -6.30
C ARG A 188 11.57 4.97 -5.66
N LEU A 189 11.28 5.96 -4.82
CA LEU A 189 10.01 6.09 -4.11
C LEU A 189 8.89 6.51 -5.07
N VAL A 190 7.89 5.67 -5.26
CA VAL A 190 6.79 5.92 -6.19
C VAL A 190 5.43 6.09 -5.51
N MET A 191 5.21 5.42 -4.40
CA MET A 191 3.99 5.49 -3.59
C MET A 191 4.34 5.39 -2.10
N VAL A 192 3.44 5.89 -1.26
CA VAL A 192 3.59 5.86 0.21
C VAL A 192 2.28 5.39 0.84
N ALA A 193 2.39 4.50 1.83
CA ALA A 193 1.31 4.17 2.74
C ALA A 193 1.53 4.83 4.10
N LEU A 194 0.50 5.49 4.61
CA LEU A 194 0.44 5.98 5.98
C LEU A 194 -0.38 5.01 6.83
N LYS A 195 0.32 4.31 7.69
CA LYS A 195 -0.21 3.38 8.69
C LYS A 195 0.68 3.44 9.92
N ASN A 196 0.12 3.19 11.08
CA ASN A 196 0.91 3.08 12.29
C ASN A 196 0.66 1.76 13.01
N LEU A 197 1.68 1.28 13.70
CA LEU A 197 1.71 -0.01 14.35
C LEU A 197 2.25 0.13 15.77
N ALA A 198 1.78 -0.69 16.69
CA ALA A 198 2.30 -0.76 18.04
C ALA A 198 2.53 -2.19 18.49
N PHE A 199 3.53 -2.41 19.32
CA PHE A 199 3.72 -3.70 20.01
C PHE A 199 2.78 -3.81 21.20
N TYR A 200 2.28 -5.01 21.42
CA TYR A 200 1.56 -5.35 22.63
C TYR A 200 2.00 -6.71 23.15
N LYS A 201 1.88 -6.90 24.45
CA LYS A 201 2.15 -8.18 25.12
C LYS A 201 0.90 -9.04 25.08
N LYS A 202 1.02 -10.25 24.54
CA LYS A 202 -0.07 -11.23 24.54
C LYS A 202 -0.29 -11.77 25.93
N ASP A 203 -1.55 -11.90 26.35
CA ASP A 203 -1.92 -12.64 27.55
C ASP A 203 -1.85 -14.15 27.31
N ASN A 204 -1.63 -14.92 28.38
CA ASN A 204 -1.71 -16.39 28.39
C ASN A 204 -0.88 -17.12 27.33
N VAL A 205 0.33 -16.65 27.08
CA VAL A 205 1.23 -17.25 26.09
C VAL A 205 1.78 -18.59 26.58
N LYS A 206 1.59 -19.65 25.81
CA LYS A 206 2.19 -20.97 26.07
C LYS A 206 3.72 -20.88 26.04
N LYS A 207 4.38 -21.65 26.94
CA LYS A 207 5.85 -21.74 26.99
C LYS A 207 6.44 -22.00 25.60
N GLY A 208 7.46 -21.23 25.22
CA GLY A 208 8.12 -21.34 23.91
C GLY A 208 7.46 -20.58 22.76
N LYS A 209 6.40 -19.81 23.03
CA LYS A 209 5.80 -18.89 22.05
C LYS A 209 6.19 -17.45 22.35
N TYR A 210 6.15 -16.59 21.32
CA TYR A 210 6.41 -15.18 21.52
C TYR A 210 5.36 -14.52 22.39
N ALA A 211 5.80 -13.81 23.41
CA ALA A 211 4.93 -13.05 24.30
C ALA A 211 4.49 -11.70 23.69
N TRP A 212 5.18 -11.22 22.67
CA TRP A 212 4.93 -9.96 22.00
C TRP A 212 4.34 -10.16 20.61
N SER A 213 3.47 -9.26 20.21
CA SER A 213 2.91 -9.16 18.86
C SER A 213 2.75 -7.71 18.50
N TRP A 214 2.28 -7.42 17.30
CA TRP A 214 1.98 -6.08 16.83
C TRP A 214 0.53 -5.97 16.40
N GLN A 215 0.03 -4.75 16.39
CA GLN A 215 -1.32 -4.40 15.93
C GLN A 215 -1.29 -3.06 15.22
N VAL A 216 -2.26 -2.86 14.32
CA VAL A 216 -2.53 -1.56 13.71
C VAL A 216 -3.22 -0.69 14.74
N VAL A 217 -2.74 0.56 14.87
CA VAL A 217 -3.27 1.57 15.78
C VAL A 217 -3.57 2.86 15.04
N PRO A 218 -4.33 3.80 15.62
CA PRO A 218 -4.55 5.11 15.02
C PRO A 218 -3.25 5.76 14.57
N LEU A 219 -3.30 6.51 13.48
CA LEU A 219 -2.10 7.02 12.80
C LEU A 219 -1.20 7.85 13.73
N SER A 220 -1.77 8.53 14.71
CA SER A 220 -1.04 9.35 15.70
C SER A 220 -0.48 8.59 16.90
N GLU A 221 -0.78 7.27 17.06
CA GLU A 221 -0.57 6.56 18.34
C GLU A 221 0.46 5.43 18.28
N GLY A 222 1.13 5.21 17.16
CA GLY A 222 2.03 4.06 16.98
C GLY A 222 3.52 4.39 17.09
N LEU A 223 4.32 3.41 16.69
CA LEU A 223 5.79 3.46 16.74
C LEU A 223 6.40 4.30 15.62
N ALA A 224 5.71 4.43 14.49
CA ALA A 224 6.19 5.20 13.37
C ALA A 224 6.11 6.70 13.64
N ASP A 225 7.23 7.39 13.45
CA ASP A 225 7.33 8.84 13.57
C ASP A 225 6.74 9.51 12.32
N ILE A 226 5.41 9.58 12.26
CA ILE A 226 4.67 10.14 11.12
C ILE A 226 5.04 11.58 10.84
N PRO A 227 5.19 12.50 11.85
CA PRO A 227 5.63 13.85 11.61
C PRO A 227 7.01 13.94 10.93
N ALA A 228 8.01 13.23 11.45
CA ALA A 228 9.35 13.22 10.84
C ALA A 228 9.32 12.61 9.43
N PHE A 229 8.53 11.54 9.21
CA PHE A 229 8.39 10.93 7.89
C PHE A 229 7.80 11.90 6.86
N ILE A 230 6.71 12.58 7.19
CA ILE A 230 6.10 13.58 6.31
C ILE A 230 7.07 14.76 6.07
N GLY A 231 7.81 15.20 7.07
CA GLY A 231 8.86 16.21 6.92
C GLY A 231 9.94 15.79 5.90
N LEU A 232 10.35 14.52 5.92
CA LEU A 232 11.30 14.00 4.94
C LEU A 232 10.70 13.88 3.54
N LEU A 233 9.43 13.46 3.39
CA LEU A 233 8.73 13.47 2.09
C LEU A 233 8.68 14.87 1.47
N LYS A 234 8.41 15.89 2.27
CA LYS A 234 8.46 17.30 1.84
C LYS A 234 9.87 17.69 1.39
N LYS A 235 10.89 17.34 2.18
CA LYS A 235 12.30 17.66 1.89
C LYS A 235 12.78 17.07 0.56
N ILE A 236 12.35 15.84 0.22
CA ILE A 236 12.67 15.21 -1.07
C ILE A 236 11.70 15.60 -2.19
N SER A 237 10.76 16.52 -1.95
CA SER A 237 9.74 16.96 -2.91
C SER A 237 8.93 15.80 -3.50
N PHE A 238 8.55 14.84 -2.67
CA PHE A 238 7.74 13.69 -3.11
C PHE A 238 6.38 14.16 -3.64
N THR A 239 5.98 13.67 -4.82
CA THR A 239 4.73 14.07 -5.49
C THR A 239 3.75 12.94 -5.76
N GLY A 240 4.16 11.69 -5.48
CA GLY A 240 3.35 10.50 -5.72
C GLY A 240 2.11 10.36 -4.82
N PRO A 241 1.37 9.26 -4.97
CA PRO A 241 0.24 8.93 -4.10
C PRO A 241 0.66 8.70 -2.66
N ILE A 242 -0.16 9.19 -1.73
CA ILE A 242 -0.13 8.86 -0.31
C ILE A 242 -1.44 8.16 0.04
N SER A 243 -1.38 6.88 0.32
CA SER A 243 -2.53 6.05 0.68
C SER A 243 -2.66 5.94 2.20
N PHE A 244 -3.81 6.33 2.73
CA PHE A 244 -4.15 6.14 4.15
C PHE A 244 -4.70 4.74 4.35
N HIS A 245 -4.03 3.95 5.17
CA HIS A 245 -4.35 2.57 5.45
C HIS A 245 -5.11 2.44 6.78
N SER A 246 -6.40 2.67 6.76
CA SER A 246 -7.29 2.54 7.91
C SER A 246 -7.65 1.07 8.14
N GLU A 247 -6.67 0.25 8.55
CA GLU A 247 -6.81 -1.19 8.73
C GLU A 247 -7.26 -1.54 10.14
N TYR A 248 -8.44 -1.03 10.57
CA TYR A 248 -8.93 -1.11 11.94
C TYR A 248 -10.01 -2.17 12.17
N GLN A 249 -9.94 -3.27 11.42
CA GLN A 249 -10.82 -4.42 11.56
C GLN A 249 -10.03 -5.71 11.73
N GLY A 250 -10.62 -6.67 12.45
CA GLY A 250 -10.07 -8.00 12.66
C GLY A 250 -8.97 -8.06 13.73
N GLU A 251 -8.33 -9.23 13.80
CA GLU A 251 -7.39 -9.59 14.88
C GLU A 251 -6.08 -8.76 14.91
N TRP A 252 -5.75 -8.07 13.82
CA TRP A 252 -4.54 -7.26 13.70
C TRP A 252 -4.75 -5.79 14.07
N SER A 253 -5.96 -5.42 14.46
CA SER A 253 -6.27 -4.07 14.91
C SER A 253 -6.27 -3.96 16.43
N TRP A 254 -5.94 -2.78 16.96
CA TRP A 254 -6.05 -2.47 18.38
C TRP A 254 -7.50 -2.59 18.88
N ARG A 255 -8.45 -2.39 17.99
CA ARG A 255 -9.89 -2.65 18.17
C ARG A 255 -10.46 -3.17 16.87
N ASP A 256 -11.46 -4.03 16.95
CA ASP A 256 -12.23 -4.50 15.81
C ASP A 256 -13.40 -3.53 15.60
N LEU A 257 -13.18 -2.52 14.74
CA LEU A 257 -14.16 -1.46 14.49
C LEU A 257 -15.23 -1.93 13.51
N ASP A 258 -16.48 -1.54 13.74
CA ASP A 258 -17.52 -1.67 12.73
C ASP A 258 -17.33 -0.65 11.59
N SER A 259 -18.13 -0.78 10.51
CA SER A 259 -18.00 0.06 9.31
C SER A 259 -18.18 1.56 9.60
N ARG A 260 -19.01 1.94 10.57
CA ARG A 260 -19.22 3.34 10.96
C ARG A 260 -18.04 3.87 11.77
N GLU A 261 -17.64 3.14 12.81
CA GLU A 261 -16.46 3.48 13.63
C GLU A 261 -15.20 3.60 12.76
N MET A 262 -15.10 2.75 11.72
CA MET A 262 -14.02 2.77 10.74
C MET A 262 -13.98 4.07 9.95
N VAL A 263 -15.15 4.57 9.47
CA VAL A 263 -15.24 5.86 8.78
C VAL A 263 -14.84 6.99 9.73
N ASP A 264 -15.29 6.95 10.97
CA ASP A 264 -14.97 7.99 11.96
C ASP A 264 -13.47 8.00 12.32
N GLN A 265 -12.85 6.83 12.50
CA GLN A 265 -11.40 6.76 12.74
C GLN A 265 -10.60 7.20 11.50
N THR A 266 -11.02 6.82 10.30
CA THR A 266 -10.39 7.29 9.06
C THR A 266 -10.45 8.81 8.94
N ARG A 267 -11.55 9.45 9.37
CA ARG A 267 -11.68 10.92 9.40
C ARG A 267 -10.67 11.56 10.35
N ILE A 268 -10.45 10.96 11.52
CA ILE A 268 -9.45 11.43 12.50
C ILE A 268 -8.04 11.33 11.90
N ASP A 269 -7.70 10.19 11.31
CA ASP A 269 -6.37 9.98 10.70
C ASP A 269 -6.12 10.90 9.50
N LEU A 270 -7.14 11.12 8.66
CA LEU A 270 -7.06 12.08 7.56
C LEU A 270 -6.84 13.50 8.04
N ALA A 271 -7.53 13.91 9.11
CA ALA A 271 -7.33 15.25 9.70
C ALA A 271 -5.90 15.40 10.25
N TYR A 272 -5.42 14.39 10.99
CA TYR A 272 -4.05 14.37 11.49
C TYR A 272 -3.01 14.46 10.36
N GLY A 273 -3.13 13.57 9.37
CA GLY A 273 -2.17 13.53 8.26
C GLY A 273 -2.19 14.78 7.38
N ARG A 274 -3.38 15.36 7.12
CA ARG A 274 -3.52 16.63 6.38
C ARG A 274 -2.85 17.79 7.11
N ASN A 275 -3.08 17.92 8.41
CA ASN A 275 -2.43 18.95 9.21
C ASN A 275 -0.90 18.89 9.11
N LEU A 276 -0.33 17.67 9.09
CA LEU A 276 1.11 17.48 8.89
C LEU A 276 1.56 17.79 7.46
N LEU A 277 0.74 17.44 6.44
CA LEU A 277 1.06 17.70 5.05
C LEU A 277 0.96 19.19 4.67
N GLU A 278 -0.01 19.91 5.22
CA GLU A 278 -0.31 21.33 4.93
C GLU A 278 0.47 22.29 5.85
N GLY A 279 0.77 21.86 7.07
CA GLY A 279 1.52 22.66 8.04
C GLY A 279 2.91 23.03 7.52
N ALA A 280 3.35 24.24 7.78
CA ALA A 280 4.72 24.66 7.58
C ALA A 280 5.61 23.80 8.49
N GLY A 281 6.53 23.03 7.88
CA GLY A 281 7.53 22.26 8.59
C GLY A 281 8.56 23.15 9.29
#